data_02ce5f55c1ea5f892e852211bac8751c
#
_entry.id   02ce5f55c1ea5f892e852211bac8751c
#
_cell.length_a   1.000
_cell.length_b   1.000
_cell.length_c   1.000
_cell.angle_alpha   90.00
_cell.angle_beta   90.00
_cell.angle_gamma   90.00
#
_symmetry.space_group_name_H-M   'P 1'
#
loop_
_entity.id
_entity.type
_entity.pdbx_description
1 polymer ?
#
loop_
_entity_poly.entity_id
_entity_poly.type
_entity_poly.pdbx_seq_one_letter_code
_entity_poly.pdbx_strand_id
1 'polypeptide(L)'
;MTEHAPPRRPRRARRRRIVLVAALAGALLGGYALGSAKAAPIGHWRSTEGRAAYLEAYDTAFADLPEPADTHDVRTDYGVVRVYRFAGDGDAELPLVLLPGTASGMPVLADNLPSLLEVGDVYAMDLLGEPGRSIQDRPITSDADKAAWLHQALEALPEDRFHLLGLSIGGWTATNLALHHDEHLASLITLDAIQTYDDIPLGTVARSIPAAFPWMPKAWRDSFSSYTAGGASVEDVPVATMIESGMQNYRMAQPQPTRITPEQLATLEQPVLAILAGRSVMHDPEEAAATARSTLSDARVEVFPDASHAINGEYPEEIAALVDDFTTEVEAR
;
A
#
# COMPACT_ATOMS: atom_id res chain seq x y z
N MET A 1 65.46 -8.83 -2.28
CA MET A 1 64.07 -8.21 -2.22
C MET A 1 63.10 -9.36 -2.11
N THR A 2 62.66 -9.61 -0.91
CA THR A 2 61.73 -10.72 -0.58
C THR A 2 60.35 -10.07 -0.35
N GLU A 3 59.44 -10.37 -1.25
CA GLU A 3 58.05 -9.87 -1.27
C GLU A 3 57.22 -10.63 -0.22
N HIS A 4 56.74 -9.91 0.78
CA HIS A 4 55.86 -10.49 1.83
C HIS A 4 54.42 -10.44 1.35
N ALA A 5 53.83 -11.63 1.12
CA ALA A 5 52.40 -11.79 0.85
C ALA A 5 51.57 -11.56 2.12
N PRO A 6 50.43 -10.87 2.07
CA PRO A 6 49.59 -10.61 3.23
C PRO A 6 48.87 -11.90 3.74
N PRO A 7 48.63 -11.99 5.05
CA PRO A 7 48.06 -13.19 5.65
C PRO A 7 46.60 -13.42 5.22
N ARG A 8 46.30 -14.61 4.72
CA ARG A 8 44.95 -15.03 4.34
C ARG A 8 44.10 -15.23 5.63
N ARG A 9 43.05 -14.40 5.77
CA ARG A 9 42.07 -14.54 6.86
C ARG A 9 41.36 -15.91 6.79
N PRO A 10 41.13 -16.59 7.93
CA PRO A 10 40.62 -17.96 7.95
C PRO A 10 39.17 -18.05 7.48
N ARG A 11 38.90 -18.84 6.45
CA ARG A 11 37.59 -19.17 5.89
C ARG A 11 36.54 -19.65 6.91
N ARG A 12 36.98 -20.09 8.11
CA ARG A 12 36.11 -20.58 9.21
C ARG A 12 35.26 -19.46 9.85
N ALA A 13 35.74 -18.21 9.93
CA ALA A 13 35.01 -17.11 10.55
C ALA A 13 33.83 -16.63 9.66
N ARG A 14 33.99 -16.69 8.33
CA ARG A 14 32.95 -16.33 7.40
C ARG A 14 31.81 -17.35 7.37
N ARG A 15 32.12 -18.67 7.46
CA ARG A 15 31.10 -19.73 7.55
C ARG A 15 30.30 -19.66 8.85
N ARG A 16 30.91 -19.33 9.99
CA ARG A 16 30.21 -19.18 11.27
C ARG A 16 29.24 -17.99 11.26
N ARG A 17 29.58 -16.86 10.61
CA ARG A 17 28.70 -15.72 10.48
C ARG A 17 27.51 -16.02 9.56
N ILE A 18 27.71 -16.72 8.45
CA ILE A 18 26.63 -17.12 7.53
C ILE A 18 25.69 -18.12 8.20
N VAL A 19 26.21 -19.07 8.98
CA VAL A 19 25.39 -20.04 9.74
C VAL A 19 24.62 -19.36 10.87
N LEU A 20 25.17 -18.35 11.53
CA LEU A 20 24.48 -17.59 12.59
C LEU A 20 23.35 -16.70 12.02
N VAL A 21 23.57 -16.06 10.88
CA VAL A 21 22.55 -15.26 10.18
C VAL A 21 21.45 -16.16 9.62
N ALA A 22 21.79 -17.31 9.06
CA ALA A 22 20.81 -18.31 8.59
C ALA A 22 20.03 -18.95 9.75
N ALA A 23 20.66 -19.19 10.90
CA ALA A 23 20.00 -19.71 12.10
C ALA A 23 19.07 -18.68 12.75
N LEU A 24 19.45 -17.39 12.75
CA LEU A 24 18.57 -16.28 13.20
C LEU A 24 17.39 -16.05 12.25
N ALA A 25 17.62 -16.07 10.94
CA ALA A 25 16.54 -16.01 9.95
C ALA A 25 15.61 -17.24 10.05
N GLY A 26 16.17 -18.45 10.23
CA GLY A 26 15.41 -19.67 10.45
C GLY A 26 14.62 -19.66 11.77
N ALA A 27 15.17 -19.09 12.84
CA ALA A 27 14.47 -18.93 14.12
C ALA A 27 13.35 -17.88 14.05
N LEU A 28 13.52 -16.80 13.28
CA LEU A 28 12.50 -15.79 13.04
C LEU A 28 11.37 -16.33 12.15
N LEU A 29 11.70 -17.06 11.09
CA LEU A 29 10.71 -17.73 10.23
C LEU A 29 10.04 -18.91 10.97
N GLY A 30 10.77 -19.67 11.75
CA GLY A 30 10.24 -20.75 12.61
C GLY A 30 9.38 -20.22 13.74
N GLY A 31 9.75 -19.11 14.38
CA GLY A 31 8.95 -18.40 15.38
C GLY A 31 7.66 -17.83 14.80
N TYR A 32 7.70 -17.32 13.57
CA TYR A 32 6.52 -16.88 12.82
C TYR A 32 5.61 -18.07 12.46
N ALA A 33 6.17 -19.17 11.94
CA ALA A 33 5.41 -20.37 11.60
C ALA A 33 4.79 -21.08 12.83
N LEU A 34 5.50 -21.12 13.97
CA LEU A 34 4.99 -21.67 15.23
C LEU A 34 3.97 -20.73 15.91
N GLY A 35 4.11 -19.41 15.73
CA GLY A 35 3.15 -18.41 16.18
C GLY A 35 1.88 -18.39 15.32
N SER A 36 1.99 -18.68 14.01
CA SER A 36 0.86 -18.69 13.07
C SER A 36 -0.07 -19.90 13.26
N ALA A 37 0.42 -21.03 13.78
CA ALA A 37 -0.39 -22.23 14.03
C ALA A 37 -1.51 -22.04 15.08
N LYS A 38 -1.55 -20.89 15.81
CA LYS A 38 -2.61 -20.49 16.75
C LYS A 38 -3.11 -19.07 16.50
N ALA A 39 -2.79 -18.47 15.36
CA ALA A 39 -3.26 -17.13 15.03
C ALA A 39 -4.75 -17.16 14.71
N ALA A 40 -5.47 -16.11 15.10
CA ALA A 40 -6.84 -15.90 14.63
C ALA A 40 -6.83 -15.86 13.10
N PRO A 41 -7.84 -16.44 12.44
CA PRO A 41 -7.88 -16.51 10.97
C PRO A 41 -8.23 -15.16 10.32
N ILE A 42 -8.58 -14.15 11.11
CA ILE A 42 -8.95 -12.81 10.68
C ILE A 42 -8.08 -11.76 11.36
N GLY A 43 -7.94 -10.61 10.71
CA GLY A 43 -7.28 -9.44 11.28
C GLY A 43 -8.00 -8.96 12.55
N HIS A 44 -7.24 -8.56 13.56
CA HIS A 44 -7.83 -8.16 14.83
C HIS A 44 -6.93 -7.22 15.65
N TRP A 45 -7.55 -6.42 16.50
CA TRP A 45 -6.87 -5.59 17.48
C TRP A 45 -6.26 -6.45 18.58
N ARG A 46 -5.05 -6.12 19.01
CA ARG A 46 -4.34 -6.85 20.08
C ARG A 46 -4.99 -6.62 21.44
N SER A 47 -5.62 -5.44 21.65
CA SER A 47 -6.36 -5.09 22.85
C SER A 47 -7.43 -4.03 22.56
N THR A 48 -8.36 -3.85 23.48
CA THR A 48 -9.38 -2.79 23.42
C THR A 48 -8.74 -1.40 23.50
N GLU A 49 -7.72 -1.26 24.36
CA GLU A 49 -6.97 -0.02 24.55
C GLU A 49 -6.19 0.34 23.29
N GLY A 50 -5.54 -0.64 22.65
CA GLY A 50 -4.83 -0.44 21.38
C GLY A 50 -5.77 -0.01 20.27
N ARG A 51 -6.98 -0.59 20.20
CA ARG A 51 -8.01 -0.15 19.26
C ARG A 51 -8.45 1.29 19.53
N ALA A 52 -8.68 1.63 20.81
CA ALA A 52 -9.09 2.98 21.19
C ALA A 52 -8.01 4.01 20.82
N ALA A 53 -6.74 3.73 21.11
CA ALA A 53 -5.61 4.59 20.77
C ALA A 53 -5.47 4.80 19.25
N TYR A 54 -5.68 3.74 18.45
CA TYR A 54 -5.68 3.87 17.00
C TYR A 54 -6.82 4.74 16.49
N LEU A 55 -8.05 4.51 16.98
CA LEU A 55 -9.22 5.28 16.53
C LEU A 55 -9.12 6.74 16.92
N GLU A 56 -8.54 7.07 18.09
CA GLU A 56 -8.26 8.45 18.49
C GLU A 56 -7.26 9.12 17.53
N ALA A 57 -6.17 8.41 17.18
CA ALA A 57 -5.20 8.91 16.20
C ALA A 57 -5.81 9.03 14.80
N TYR A 58 -6.65 8.08 14.39
CA TYR A 58 -7.39 8.10 13.13
C TYR A 58 -8.32 9.33 13.07
N ASP A 59 -9.12 9.56 14.12
CA ASP A 59 -10.03 10.69 14.18
C ASP A 59 -9.28 12.03 14.20
N THR A 60 -8.11 12.08 14.83
CA THR A 60 -7.24 13.27 14.81
C THR A 60 -6.71 13.52 13.40
N ALA A 61 -6.24 12.48 12.68
CA ALA A 61 -5.76 12.59 11.32
C ALA A 61 -6.91 12.89 10.33
N PHE A 62 -8.11 12.43 10.62
CA PHE A 62 -9.30 12.66 9.80
C PHE A 62 -9.87 14.07 9.97
N ALA A 63 -9.62 14.74 11.10
CA ALA A 63 -10.18 16.06 11.41
C ALA A 63 -9.69 17.18 10.48
N ASP A 64 -8.55 17.00 9.81
CA ASP A 64 -8.00 17.94 8.85
C ASP A 64 -8.59 17.76 7.43
N LEU A 65 -9.41 16.72 7.21
CA LEU A 65 -10.07 16.45 5.95
C LEU A 65 -11.37 17.23 5.81
N PRO A 66 -11.83 17.49 4.56
CA PRO A 66 -13.20 17.93 4.32
C PRO A 66 -14.21 16.98 4.95
N GLU A 67 -15.38 17.50 5.34
CA GLU A 67 -16.46 16.64 5.83
C GLU A 67 -16.97 15.76 4.68
N PRO A 68 -17.05 14.43 4.85
CA PRO A 68 -17.62 13.55 3.84
C PRO A 68 -19.08 13.93 3.57
N ALA A 69 -19.45 13.99 2.29
CA ALA A 69 -20.84 14.18 1.88
C ALA A 69 -21.71 12.99 2.32
N ASP A 70 -21.11 11.78 2.34
CA ASP A 70 -21.75 10.57 2.86
C ASP A 70 -20.73 9.57 3.40
N THR A 71 -21.20 8.65 4.22
CA THR A 71 -20.39 7.56 4.80
C THR A 71 -21.19 6.26 4.76
N HIS A 72 -20.64 5.26 4.09
CA HIS A 72 -21.27 3.96 3.92
C HIS A 72 -20.52 2.86 4.68
N ASP A 73 -21.27 1.97 5.29
CA ASP A 73 -20.78 0.69 5.80
C ASP A 73 -21.28 -0.42 4.85
N VAL A 74 -20.44 -0.75 3.86
CA VAL A 74 -20.79 -1.71 2.81
C VAL A 74 -20.54 -3.14 3.30
N ARG A 75 -21.58 -3.96 3.31
CA ARG A 75 -21.48 -5.38 3.67
C ARG A 75 -20.97 -6.20 2.48
N THR A 76 -19.88 -6.91 2.70
CA THR A 76 -19.32 -7.91 1.77
C THR A 76 -19.35 -9.29 2.40
N ASP A 77 -19.00 -10.34 1.62
CA ASP A 77 -18.83 -11.69 2.15
C ASP A 77 -17.70 -11.84 3.17
N TYR A 78 -16.74 -10.90 3.20
CA TYR A 78 -15.55 -10.97 4.04
C TYR A 78 -15.62 -10.03 5.25
N GLY A 79 -16.61 -9.14 5.30
CA GLY A 79 -16.74 -8.16 6.37
C GLY A 79 -17.49 -6.91 5.95
N VAL A 80 -17.33 -5.85 6.72
CA VAL A 80 -17.91 -4.53 6.48
C VAL A 80 -16.81 -3.57 6.06
N VAL A 81 -16.94 -2.97 4.89
CA VAL A 81 -16.01 -1.97 4.36
C VAL A 81 -16.54 -0.58 4.65
N ARG A 82 -15.73 0.24 5.33
CA ARG A 82 -16.00 1.66 5.52
C ARG A 82 -15.60 2.43 4.26
N VAL A 83 -16.57 3.13 3.68
CA VAL A 83 -16.41 3.98 2.51
C VAL A 83 -16.87 5.40 2.85
N TYR A 84 -16.07 6.38 2.51
CA TYR A 84 -16.39 7.80 2.61
C TYR A 84 -16.57 8.37 1.20
N ARG A 85 -17.64 9.12 0.98
CA ARG A 85 -17.83 9.89 -0.24
C ARG A 85 -17.58 11.36 0.05
N PHE A 86 -16.71 11.95 -0.75
CA PHE A 86 -16.46 13.40 -0.75
C PHE A 86 -16.95 13.96 -2.06
N ALA A 87 -17.76 15.00 -2.00
CA ALA A 87 -18.24 15.70 -3.19
C ALA A 87 -17.12 16.58 -3.74
N GLY A 88 -16.75 16.35 -4.99
CA GLY A 88 -15.83 17.18 -5.75
C GLY A 88 -16.54 18.32 -6.47
N ASP A 89 -15.77 19.26 -6.98
CA ASP A 89 -16.23 20.38 -7.80
C ASP A 89 -15.63 20.36 -9.21
N GLY A 90 -14.91 19.28 -9.57
CA GLY A 90 -14.38 19.03 -10.90
C GLY A 90 -15.41 18.49 -11.89
N ASP A 91 -14.98 18.36 -13.14
CA ASP A 91 -15.85 18.03 -14.28
C ASP A 91 -15.78 16.53 -14.69
N ALA A 92 -15.03 15.66 -13.95
CA ALA A 92 -14.96 14.24 -14.26
C ALA A 92 -16.36 13.59 -14.18
N GLU A 93 -16.71 12.80 -15.22
CA GLU A 93 -18.01 12.11 -15.30
C GLU A 93 -18.08 10.89 -14.36
N LEU A 94 -16.92 10.26 -14.09
CA LEU A 94 -16.81 9.09 -13.24
C LEU A 94 -16.02 9.42 -11.96
N PRO A 95 -16.45 8.91 -10.80
CA PRO A 95 -15.75 9.19 -9.56
C PRO A 95 -14.42 8.42 -9.45
N LEU A 96 -13.52 9.00 -8.66
CA LEU A 96 -12.30 8.34 -8.20
C LEU A 96 -12.62 7.45 -6.99
N VAL A 97 -12.04 6.26 -6.94
CA VAL A 97 -12.00 5.43 -5.73
C VAL A 97 -10.55 5.33 -5.24
N LEU A 98 -10.31 5.73 -3.99
CA LEU A 98 -8.98 5.79 -3.40
C LEU A 98 -8.75 4.60 -2.44
N LEU A 99 -7.64 3.90 -2.63
CA LEU A 99 -7.16 2.82 -1.76
C LEU A 99 -5.86 3.23 -1.06
N PRO A 100 -5.82 3.21 0.29
CA PRO A 100 -4.67 3.63 1.07
C PRO A 100 -3.52 2.63 1.04
N GLY A 101 -2.38 3.04 1.60
CA GLY A 101 -1.23 2.19 1.87
C GLY A 101 -1.42 1.25 3.07
N THR A 102 -0.44 0.37 3.29
CA THR A 102 -0.44 -0.58 4.41
C THR A 102 -0.52 0.12 5.77
N ALA A 103 -1.31 -0.45 6.66
CA ALA A 103 -1.48 -0.06 8.07
C ALA A 103 -1.91 1.40 8.29
N SER A 104 -2.45 2.07 7.27
CA SER A 104 -2.65 3.52 7.30
C SER A 104 -4.11 3.96 7.37
N GLY A 105 -5.04 3.24 6.78
CA GLY A 105 -6.41 3.75 6.60
C GLY A 105 -6.49 4.97 5.66
N MET A 106 -7.72 5.42 5.39
CA MET A 106 -8.00 6.50 4.46
C MET A 106 -7.23 7.81 4.75
N PRO A 107 -7.03 8.25 6.01
CA PRO A 107 -6.37 9.54 6.27
C PRO A 107 -4.93 9.67 5.74
N VAL A 108 -4.26 8.60 5.31
CA VAL A 108 -2.94 8.69 4.65
C VAL A 108 -3.00 9.48 3.34
N LEU A 109 -4.18 9.59 2.74
CA LEU A 109 -4.43 10.33 1.49
C LEU A 109 -4.94 11.76 1.74
N ALA A 110 -4.81 12.27 2.97
CA ALA A 110 -5.30 13.59 3.36
C ALA A 110 -4.71 14.71 2.51
N ASP A 111 -3.41 14.65 2.21
CA ASP A 111 -2.73 15.67 1.41
C ASP A 111 -3.17 15.65 -0.07
N ASN A 112 -3.63 14.50 -0.57
CA ASN A 112 -4.09 14.36 -1.95
C ASN A 112 -5.55 14.76 -2.14
N LEU A 113 -6.36 14.61 -1.10
CA LEU A 113 -7.81 14.73 -1.24
C LEU A 113 -8.25 16.12 -1.75
N PRO A 114 -7.73 17.27 -1.25
CA PRO A 114 -8.16 18.57 -1.74
C PRO A 114 -7.99 18.75 -3.25
N SER A 115 -6.83 18.40 -3.79
CA SER A 115 -6.54 18.52 -5.23
C SER A 115 -7.27 17.47 -6.07
N LEU A 116 -7.53 16.26 -5.54
CA LEU A 116 -8.31 15.24 -6.23
C LEU A 116 -9.81 15.60 -6.28
N LEU A 117 -10.32 16.37 -5.32
CA LEU A 117 -11.70 16.90 -5.37
C LEU A 117 -11.89 17.95 -6.46
N GLU A 118 -10.83 18.60 -6.91
CA GLU A 118 -10.84 19.48 -8.09
C GLU A 118 -11.00 18.68 -9.41
N VAL A 119 -10.69 17.36 -9.39
CA VAL A 119 -10.91 16.46 -10.53
C VAL A 119 -12.36 16.00 -10.59
N GLY A 120 -12.93 15.55 -9.47
CA GLY A 120 -14.32 15.06 -9.40
C GLY A 120 -14.68 14.47 -8.05
N ASP A 121 -15.80 13.77 -7.99
CA ASP A 121 -16.24 13.04 -6.79
C ASP A 121 -15.24 11.97 -6.39
N VAL A 122 -15.00 11.82 -5.08
CA VAL A 122 -14.05 10.87 -4.53
C VAL A 122 -14.72 9.93 -3.53
N TYR A 123 -14.59 8.64 -3.76
CA TYR A 123 -14.78 7.60 -2.76
C TYR A 123 -13.43 7.21 -2.17
N ALA A 124 -13.32 7.15 -0.85
CA ALA A 124 -12.13 6.65 -0.17
C ALA A 124 -12.52 5.57 0.83
N MET A 125 -11.76 4.49 0.91
CA MET A 125 -12.13 3.38 1.78
C MET A 125 -10.94 2.85 2.57
N ASP A 126 -11.25 2.30 3.76
CA ASP A 126 -10.28 1.55 4.53
C ASP A 126 -10.20 0.11 4.03
N LEU A 127 -8.98 -0.40 3.81
CA LEU A 127 -8.77 -1.76 3.33
C LEU A 127 -9.27 -2.80 4.35
N LEU A 128 -10.00 -3.80 3.88
CA LEU A 128 -10.47 -4.88 4.73
C LEU A 128 -9.30 -5.78 5.18
N GLY A 129 -9.23 -6.06 6.48
CA GLY A 129 -8.13 -6.84 7.08
C GLY A 129 -6.90 -6.03 7.47
N GLU A 130 -6.91 -4.73 7.25
CA GLU A 130 -5.93 -3.74 7.70
C GLU A 130 -6.47 -2.93 8.91
N PRO A 131 -5.61 -2.21 9.67
CA PRO A 131 -6.12 -1.28 10.67
C PRO A 131 -6.88 -0.14 10.00
N GLY A 132 -8.08 0.13 10.49
CA GLY A 132 -9.01 1.10 9.93
C GLY A 132 -10.37 0.99 10.61
N ARG A 133 -11.38 1.54 9.97
CA ARG A 133 -12.78 1.43 10.38
C ARG A 133 -13.52 0.30 9.67
N SER A 134 -12.91 -0.32 8.63
CA SER A 134 -13.38 -1.57 8.04
C SER A 134 -13.23 -2.73 9.02
N ILE A 135 -14.16 -3.68 9.01
CA ILE A 135 -14.21 -4.81 9.96
C ILE A 135 -14.22 -6.12 9.20
N GLN A 136 -13.12 -6.85 9.24
CA GLN A 136 -13.06 -8.21 8.71
C GLN A 136 -13.75 -9.19 9.66
N ASP A 137 -14.61 -10.09 9.12
CA ASP A 137 -15.27 -11.13 9.88
C ASP A 137 -15.13 -12.56 9.29
N ARG A 138 -14.55 -12.67 8.09
CA ARG A 138 -14.17 -13.94 7.47
C ARG A 138 -12.70 -13.93 7.07
N PRO A 139 -12.05 -15.11 7.02
CA PRO A 139 -10.69 -15.23 6.53
C PRO A 139 -10.57 -14.77 5.07
N ILE A 140 -9.53 -13.97 4.80
CA ILE A 140 -9.03 -13.68 3.45
C ILE A 140 -7.80 -14.55 3.27
N THR A 141 -7.85 -15.53 2.37
CA THR A 141 -6.86 -16.61 2.27
C THR A 141 -6.09 -16.63 0.96
N SER A 142 -6.54 -15.85 -0.01
CA SER A 142 -5.95 -15.76 -1.35
C SER A 142 -6.03 -14.33 -1.91
N ASP A 143 -5.30 -14.09 -2.99
CA ASP A 143 -5.40 -12.82 -3.72
C ASP A 143 -6.77 -12.67 -4.42
N ALA A 144 -7.39 -13.79 -4.83
CA ALA A 144 -8.78 -13.79 -5.32
C ALA A 144 -9.78 -13.35 -4.23
N ASP A 145 -9.60 -13.76 -2.97
CA ASP A 145 -10.45 -13.28 -1.87
C ASP A 145 -10.29 -11.76 -1.66
N LYS A 146 -9.04 -11.24 -1.83
CA LYS A 146 -8.77 -9.81 -1.75
C LYS A 146 -9.45 -9.03 -2.88
N ALA A 147 -9.48 -9.57 -4.09
CA ALA A 147 -10.21 -8.98 -5.21
C ALA A 147 -11.73 -9.03 -4.96
N ALA A 148 -12.24 -10.16 -4.47
CA ALA A 148 -13.67 -10.38 -4.30
C ALA A 148 -14.33 -9.41 -3.29
N TRP A 149 -13.70 -9.12 -2.14
CA TRP A 149 -14.30 -8.17 -1.20
C TRP A 149 -14.32 -6.75 -1.77
N LEU A 150 -13.28 -6.34 -2.54
CA LEU A 150 -13.23 -5.02 -3.15
C LEU A 150 -14.25 -4.90 -4.28
N HIS A 151 -14.37 -5.93 -5.13
CA HIS A 151 -15.42 -5.99 -6.16
C HIS A 151 -16.82 -5.81 -5.55
N GLN A 152 -17.16 -6.59 -4.50
CA GLN A 152 -18.45 -6.46 -3.81
C GLN A 152 -18.65 -5.07 -3.16
N ALA A 153 -17.57 -4.42 -2.72
CA ALA A 153 -17.64 -3.08 -2.17
C ALA A 153 -17.94 -2.04 -3.26
N LEU A 154 -17.34 -2.17 -4.45
CA LEU A 154 -17.61 -1.31 -5.60
C LEU A 154 -19.02 -1.54 -6.18
N GLU A 155 -19.43 -2.80 -6.32
CA GLU A 155 -20.77 -3.18 -6.81
C GLU A 155 -21.91 -2.59 -5.95
N ALA A 156 -21.64 -2.32 -4.67
CA ALA A 156 -22.63 -1.73 -3.76
C ALA A 156 -22.70 -0.19 -3.82
N LEU A 157 -21.81 0.47 -4.55
CA LEU A 157 -21.84 1.92 -4.77
C LEU A 157 -22.86 2.27 -5.87
N PRO A 158 -23.36 3.52 -5.89
CA PRO A 158 -24.39 3.90 -6.83
C PRO A 158 -23.95 3.97 -8.29
N GLU A 159 -22.65 4.20 -8.53
CA GLU A 159 -22.10 4.34 -9.88
C GLU A 159 -21.64 2.99 -10.43
N ASP A 160 -21.84 2.79 -11.73
CA ASP A 160 -21.48 1.55 -12.41
C ASP A 160 -19.98 1.40 -12.68
N ARG A 161 -19.26 2.52 -12.81
CA ARG A 161 -17.83 2.55 -13.16
C ARG A 161 -17.05 3.58 -12.37
N PHE A 162 -15.76 3.32 -12.17
CA PHE A 162 -14.85 4.12 -11.34
C PHE A 162 -13.45 4.17 -11.94
N HIS A 163 -12.75 5.29 -11.69
CA HIS A 163 -11.30 5.36 -11.78
C HIS A 163 -10.71 4.90 -10.45
N LEU A 164 -9.94 3.81 -10.44
CA LEU A 164 -9.42 3.23 -9.21
C LEU A 164 -7.97 3.63 -8.97
N LEU A 165 -7.73 4.43 -7.93
CA LEU A 165 -6.41 4.91 -7.54
C LEU A 165 -5.94 4.22 -6.27
N GLY A 166 -4.75 3.60 -6.30
CA GLY A 166 -4.18 2.93 -5.14
C GLY A 166 -2.75 3.35 -4.83
N LEU A 167 -2.48 3.64 -3.55
CA LEU A 167 -1.16 3.93 -3.02
C LEU A 167 -0.48 2.65 -2.51
N SER A 168 0.76 2.37 -2.94
CA SER A 168 1.56 1.26 -2.38
C SER A 168 0.81 -0.08 -2.46
N ILE A 169 0.44 -0.70 -1.32
CA ILE A 169 -0.40 -1.91 -1.26
C ILE A 169 -1.79 -1.66 -1.86
N GLY A 170 -2.31 -0.45 -1.75
CA GLY A 170 -3.55 -0.05 -2.42
C GLY A 170 -3.44 -0.17 -3.94
N GLY A 171 -2.29 0.21 -4.52
CA GLY A 171 -2.01 0.05 -5.94
C GLY A 171 -1.93 -1.41 -6.37
N TRP A 172 -1.30 -2.25 -5.56
CA TRP A 172 -1.33 -3.69 -5.75
C TRP A 172 -2.76 -4.26 -5.66
N THR A 173 -3.52 -3.81 -4.66
CA THR A 173 -4.92 -4.26 -4.45
C THR A 173 -5.81 -3.88 -5.62
N ALA A 174 -5.64 -2.67 -6.15
CA ALA A 174 -6.34 -2.19 -7.34
C ALA A 174 -5.97 -3.01 -8.59
N THR A 175 -4.68 -3.29 -8.80
CA THR A 175 -4.22 -4.12 -9.92
C THR A 175 -4.70 -5.57 -9.78
N ASN A 176 -4.67 -6.12 -8.57
CA ASN A 176 -5.21 -7.45 -8.29
C ASN A 176 -6.72 -7.53 -8.53
N LEU A 177 -7.48 -6.48 -8.21
CA LEU A 177 -8.89 -6.41 -8.59
C LEU A 177 -9.05 -6.46 -10.11
N ALA A 178 -8.32 -5.64 -10.85
CA ALA A 178 -8.40 -5.58 -12.32
C ALA A 178 -8.09 -6.94 -12.99
N LEU A 179 -7.24 -7.77 -12.36
CA LEU A 179 -6.92 -9.11 -12.86
C LEU A 179 -8.03 -10.16 -12.61
N HIS A 180 -8.97 -9.89 -11.70
CA HIS A 180 -10.00 -10.86 -11.30
C HIS A 180 -11.41 -10.37 -11.62
N HIS A 181 -11.65 -9.06 -11.52
CA HIS A 181 -12.94 -8.39 -11.66
C HIS A 181 -12.71 -7.00 -12.23
N ASP A 182 -12.97 -6.79 -13.49
CA ASP A 182 -12.71 -5.55 -14.21
C ASP A 182 -13.98 -4.76 -14.59
N GLU A 183 -15.15 -5.30 -14.28
CA GLU A 183 -16.46 -4.84 -14.76
C GLU A 183 -16.76 -3.39 -14.35
N HIS A 184 -16.27 -2.96 -13.18
CA HIS A 184 -16.49 -1.62 -12.64
C HIS A 184 -15.34 -0.64 -12.92
N LEU A 185 -14.28 -1.08 -13.61
CA LEU A 185 -13.09 -0.25 -13.80
C LEU A 185 -13.16 0.54 -15.11
N ALA A 186 -13.14 1.87 -15.01
CA ALA A 186 -12.88 2.77 -16.13
C ALA A 186 -11.40 2.85 -16.42
N SER A 187 -10.59 2.97 -15.38
CA SER A 187 -9.12 2.97 -15.45
C SER A 187 -8.49 2.57 -14.12
N LEU A 188 -7.21 2.27 -14.16
CA LEU A 188 -6.37 1.94 -13.03
C LEU A 188 -5.28 2.99 -12.85
N ILE A 189 -5.12 3.53 -11.65
CA ILE A 189 -4.08 4.50 -11.30
C ILE A 189 -3.29 3.95 -10.11
N THR A 190 -1.97 3.82 -10.26
CA THR A 190 -1.11 3.28 -9.21
C THR A 190 -0.07 4.31 -8.78
N LEU A 191 0.02 4.56 -7.45
CA LEU A 191 1.04 5.40 -6.85
C LEU A 191 2.08 4.53 -6.14
N ASP A 192 3.24 4.39 -6.75
CA ASP A 192 4.40 3.63 -6.26
C ASP A 192 4.02 2.25 -5.71
N ALA A 193 3.22 1.49 -6.51
CA ALA A 193 2.62 0.23 -6.11
C ALA A 193 3.67 -0.85 -5.87
N ILE A 194 3.61 -1.49 -4.70
CA ILE A 194 4.52 -2.59 -4.34
C ILE A 194 4.11 -3.89 -5.03
N GLN A 195 5.07 -4.82 -5.26
CA GLN A 195 4.81 -6.15 -5.83
C GLN A 195 3.95 -6.14 -7.12
N THR A 196 3.90 -4.98 -7.80
CA THR A 196 3.12 -4.81 -9.04
C THR A 196 4.05 -4.84 -10.26
N TYR A 197 4.99 -3.92 -10.34
CA TYR A 197 5.89 -3.80 -11.50
C TYR A 197 7.28 -4.38 -11.26
N ASP A 198 7.68 -4.52 -9.98
CA ASP A 198 8.94 -5.15 -9.58
C ASP A 198 8.83 -5.74 -8.17
N ASP A 199 9.82 -6.55 -7.77
CA ASP A 199 9.90 -7.17 -6.45
C ASP A 199 10.41 -6.19 -5.38
N ILE A 200 10.01 -6.42 -4.12
CA ILE A 200 10.60 -5.67 -3.01
C ILE A 200 12.04 -6.15 -2.78
N PRO A 201 13.04 -5.23 -2.84
CA PRO A 201 14.44 -5.60 -2.63
C PRO A 201 14.69 -6.27 -1.27
N LEU A 202 15.50 -7.33 -1.26
CA LEU A 202 15.83 -8.06 -0.02
C LEU A 202 16.40 -7.15 1.08
N GLY A 203 17.09 -6.07 0.70
CA GLY A 203 17.59 -5.05 1.64
C GLY A 203 16.46 -4.32 2.35
N THR A 204 15.39 -4.00 1.65
CA THR A 204 14.19 -3.37 2.20
C THR A 204 13.45 -4.34 3.10
N VAL A 205 13.25 -5.60 2.67
CA VAL A 205 12.67 -6.65 3.52
C VAL A 205 13.44 -6.80 4.83
N ALA A 206 14.77 -6.85 4.78
CA ALA A 206 15.59 -6.96 5.98
C ALA A 206 15.45 -5.74 6.91
N ARG A 207 15.30 -4.55 6.37
CA ARG A 207 15.12 -3.29 7.14
C ARG A 207 13.71 -3.16 7.72
N SER A 208 12.70 -3.79 7.13
CA SER A 208 11.33 -3.79 7.66
C SER A 208 11.15 -4.68 8.91
N ILE A 209 12.07 -5.61 9.18
CA ILE A 209 11.97 -6.55 10.31
C ILE A 209 11.74 -5.85 11.66
N PRO A 210 12.48 -4.78 12.04
CA PRO A 210 12.22 -4.09 13.31
C PRO A 210 10.81 -3.50 13.39
N ALA A 211 10.28 -2.99 12.28
CA ALA A 211 8.94 -2.39 12.24
C ALA A 211 7.82 -3.45 12.45
N ALA A 212 8.08 -4.71 12.12
CA ALA A 212 7.11 -5.79 12.28
C ALA A 212 6.89 -6.22 13.75
N PHE A 213 7.75 -5.78 14.69
CA PHE A 213 7.68 -6.19 16.09
C PHE A 213 7.33 -5.02 17.01
N PRO A 214 6.13 -4.99 17.63
CA PRO A 214 5.68 -3.89 18.50
C PRO A 214 6.58 -3.61 19.71
N TRP A 215 7.32 -4.64 20.18
CA TRP A 215 8.23 -4.53 21.32
C TRP A 215 9.60 -3.93 20.97
N MET A 216 9.90 -3.72 19.69
CA MET A 216 11.15 -3.06 19.26
C MET A 216 11.12 -1.56 19.62
N PRO A 217 12.27 -0.96 19.98
CA PRO A 217 12.35 0.46 20.27
C PRO A 217 11.77 1.33 19.14
N LYS A 218 11.02 2.41 19.49
CA LYS A 218 10.41 3.32 18.52
C LYS A 218 11.42 3.80 17.47
N ALA A 219 12.61 4.23 17.89
CA ALA A 219 13.67 4.70 16.98
C ALA A 219 14.09 3.69 15.89
N TRP A 220 13.93 2.38 16.12
CA TRP A 220 14.23 1.36 15.12
C TRP A 220 13.07 1.18 14.13
N ARG A 221 11.83 1.34 14.59
CA ARG A 221 10.65 1.34 13.73
C ARG A 221 10.61 2.60 12.88
N ASP A 222 10.87 3.77 13.47
CA ASP A 222 10.95 5.06 12.78
C ASP A 222 12.06 5.06 11.72
N SER A 223 13.16 4.33 11.94
CA SER A 223 14.23 4.17 10.95
C SER A 223 13.74 3.51 9.66
N PHE A 224 12.76 2.62 9.72
CA PHE A 224 12.17 2.04 8.51
C PHE A 224 11.25 3.04 7.82
N SER A 225 10.39 3.74 8.56
CA SER A 225 9.51 4.79 8.01
C SER A 225 10.33 5.92 7.37
N SER A 226 11.39 6.39 8.04
CA SER A 226 12.33 7.36 7.46
C SER A 226 13.01 6.83 6.18
N TYR A 227 13.40 5.55 6.17
CA TYR A 227 14.02 4.93 5.00
C TYR A 227 13.08 4.89 3.78
N THR A 228 11.79 4.58 3.99
CA THR A 228 10.79 4.60 2.92
C THR A 228 10.45 6.03 2.45
N ALA A 229 10.55 7.02 3.34
CA ALA A 229 10.37 8.44 3.06
C ALA A 229 11.67 9.15 2.63
N GLY A 230 12.57 8.45 1.94
CA GLY A 230 13.79 9.04 1.37
C GLY A 230 14.81 9.58 2.38
N GLY A 231 14.69 9.20 3.65
CA GLY A 231 15.53 9.66 4.76
C GLY A 231 14.93 10.84 5.54
N ALA A 232 13.71 11.28 5.22
CA ALA A 232 13.02 12.30 6.00
C ALA A 232 12.82 11.85 7.45
N SER A 233 12.87 12.79 8.40
CA SER A 233 12.55 12.50 9.79
C SER A 233 11.06 12.13 9.91
N VAL A 234 10.77 11.11 10.73
CA VAL A 234 9.37 10.83 11.10
C VAL A 234 8.90 11.96 12.01
N GLU A 235 7.97 12.76 11.52
CA GLU A 235 7.39 13.86 12.26
C GLU A 235 6.25 13.37 13.17
N ASP A 236 6.01 14.04 14.29
CA ASP A 236 4.85 13.80 15.16
C ASP A 236 3.60 14.46 14.55
N VAL A 237 3.25 14.03 13.32
CA VAL A 237 2.01 14.44 12.66
C VAL A 237 0.92 13.40 12.88
N PRO A 238 -0.37 13.78 12.84
CA PRO A 238 -1.48 12.86 13.14
C PRO A 238 -1.45 11.57 12.31
N VAL A 239 -1.18 11.65 11.00
CA VAL A 239 -1.10 10.49 10.10
C VAL A 239 0.03 9.53 10.50
N ALA A 240 1.23 10.04 10.84
CA ALA A 240 2.33 9.19 11.29
C ALA A 240 2.01 8.48 12.62
N THR A 241 1.37 9.19 13.55
CA THR A 241 0.90 8.63 14.82
C THR A 241 -0.14 7.52 14.58
N MET A 242 -1.08 7.73 13.67
CA MET A 242 -2.10 6.73 13.28
C MET A 242 -1.45 5.47 12.70
N ILE A 243 -0.54 5.62 11.73
CA ILE A 243 0.18 4.50 11.10
C ILE A 243 0.96 3.70 12.15
N GLU A 244 1.73 4.39 13.01
CA GLU A 244 2.49 3.73 14.08
C GLU A 244 1.56 2.97 15.03
N SER A 245 0.44 3.58 15.44
CA SER A 245 -0.55 2.95 16.29
C SER A 245 -1.17 1.71 15.64
N GLY A 246 -1.48 1.76 14.33
CA GLY A 246 -1.97 0.64 13.55
C GLY A 246 -0.97 -0.54 13.54
N MET A 247 0.28 -0.26 13.23
CA MET A 247 1.36 -1.27 13.21
C MET A 247 1.58 -1.94 14.57
N GLN A 248 1.43 -1.20 15.65
CA GLN A 248 1.64 -1.72 17.01
C GLN A 248 0.45 -2.53 17.53
N ASN A 249 -0.77 -2.07 17.26
CA ASN A 249 -1.97 -2.53 17.95
C ASN A 249 -2.85 -3.46 17.12
N TYR A 250 -2.65 -3.53 15.80
CA TYR A 250 -3.39 -4.44 14.93
C TYR A 250 -2.54 -5.63 14.51
N ARG A 251 -3.16 -6.78 14.30
CA ARG A 251 -2.55 -7.97 13.72
C ARG A 251 -3.29 -8.34 12.47
N MET A 252 -2.64 -8.12 11.34
CA MET A 252 -3.11 -8.62 10.05
C MET A 252 -3.02 -10.14 10.00
N ALA A 253 -3.99 -10.79 9.37
CA ALA A 253 -4.06 -12.24 9.22
C ALA A 253 -4.11 -12.70 7.76
N GLN A 254 -4.30 -11.77 6.83
CA GLN A 254 -4.32 -12.05 5.39
C GLN A 254 -2.91 -12.41 4.86
N PRO A 255 -2.82 -13.23 3.79
CA PRO A 255 -1.53 -13.55 3.17
C PRO A 255 -0.87 -12.30 2.60
N GLN A 256 0.47 -12.33 2.54
CA GLN A 256 1.21 -11.27 1.85
C GLN A 256 0.79 -11.23 0.37
N PRO A 257 0.80 -10.05 -0.27
CA PRO A 257 0.51 -9.92 -1.69
C PRO A 257 1.53 -10.71 -2.50
N THR A 258 1.06 -11.46 -3.50
CA THR A 258 1.96 -12.14 -4.43
C THR A 258 2.45 -11.15 -5.48
N ARG A 259 3.66 -11.38 -6.01
CA ARG A 259 4.19 -10.59 -7.12
C ARG A 259 3.27 -10.75 -8.34
N ILE A 260 2.78 -9.65 -8.89
CA ILE A 260 2.06 -9.66 -10.17
C ILE A 260 3.09 -9.83 -11.29
N THR A 261 2.93 -10.89 -12.09
CA THR A 261 3.90 -11.20 -13.14
C THR A 261 3.71 -10.33 -14.38
N PRO A 262 4.77 -10.16 -15.21
CA PRO A 262 4.64 -9.46 -16.49
C PRO A 262 3.55 -10.04 -17.39
N GLU A 263 3.36 -11.36 -17.37
CA GLU A 263 2.31 -12.05 -18.13
C GLU A 263 0.91 -11.69 -17.64
N GLN A 264 0.72 -11.53 -16.32
CA GLN A 264 -0.54 -11.06 -15.74
C GLN A 264 -0.80 -9.59 -16.09
N LEU A 265 0.23 -8.72 -15.98
CA LEU A 265 0.09 -7.32 -16.37
C LEU A 265 -0.31 -7.16 -17.84
N ALA A 266 0.20 -8.03 -18.72
CA ALA A 266 -0.12 -8.01 -20.14
C ALA A 266 -1.59 -8.42 -20.45
N THR A 267 -2.32 -8.97 -19.49
CA THR A 267 -3.76 -9.28 -19.64
C THR A 267 -4.68 -8.14 -19.25
N LEU A 268 -4.16 -7.06 -18.68
CA LEU A 268 -4.96 -5.90 -18.31
C LEU A 268 -5.40 -5.16 -19.60
N GLU A 269 -6.69 -4.95 -19.72
CA GLU A 269 -7.31 -4.25 -20.87
C GLU A 269 -7.66 -2.80 -20.54
N GLN A 270 -7.77 -2.45 -19.24
CA GLN A 270 -8.07 -1.10 -18.80
C GLN A 270 -6.89 -0.17 -19.03
N PRO A 271 -7.13 1.12 -19.34
CA PRO A 271 -6.10 2.15 -19.33
C PRO A 271 -5.43 2.23 -17.95
N VAL A 272 -4.10 2.31 -17.91
CA VAL A 272 -3.32 2.37 -16.67
C VAL A 272 -2.45 3.63 -16.62
N LEU A 273 -2.58 4.41 -15.54
CA LEU A 273 -1.61 5.42 -15.15
C LEU A 273 -0.70 4.86 -14.05
N ALA A 274 0.55 4.55 -14.38
CA ALA A 274 1.54 4.10 -13.41
C ALA A 274 2.44 5.26 -13.00
N ILE A 275 2.29 5.74 -11.77
CA ILE A 275 3.13 6.79 -11.17
C ILE A 275 4.15 6.13 -10.24
N LEU A 276 5.43 6.33 -10.52
CA LEU A 276 6.55 5.70 -9.82
C LEU A 276 7.45 6.75 -9.18
N ALA A 277 7.94 6.45 -7.99
CA ALA A 277 8.90 7.27 -7.28
C ALA A 277 10.33 6.86 -7.67
N GLY A 278 11.10 7.80 -8.22
CA GLY A 278 12.46 7.57 -8.73
C GLY A 278 13.50 7.24 -7.66
N ARG A 279 13.17 7.51 -6.38
CA ARG A 279 13.97 7.14 -5.22
C ARG A 279 13.27 6.11 -4.32
N SER A 280 12.29 5.40 -4.88
CA SER A 280 11.62 4.31 -4.16
C SER A 280 12.63 3.29 -3.66
N VAL A 281 12.40 2.78 -2.47
CA VAL A 281 13.16 1.66 -1.89
C VAL A 281 12.32 0.37 -1.86
N MET A 282 11.09 0.47 -2.36
CA MET A 282 10.12 -0.64 -2.37
C MET A 282 10.21 -1.49 -3.64
N HIS A 283 10.90 -1.00 -4.66
CA HIS A 283 11.23 -1.66 -5.91
C HIS A 283 12.46 -0.98 -6.54
N ASP A 284 13.02 -1.52 -7.62
CA ASP A 284 13.94 -0.78 -8.48
C ASP A 284 13.13 0.12 -9.42
N PRO A 285 13.25 1.46 -9.34
CA PRO A 285 12.41 2.37 -10.14
C PRO A 285 12.60 2.24 -11.66
N GLU A 286 13.81 1.95 -12.11
CA GLU A 286 14.12 1.80 -13.55
C GLU A 286 13.51 0.50 -14.09
N GLU A 287 13.67 -0.61 -13.36
CA GLU A 287 13.09 -1.92 -13.71
C GLU A 287 11.56 -1.90 -13.64
N ALA A 288 10.99 -1.27 -12.60
CA ALA A 288 9.53 -1.11 -12.46
C ALA A 288 8.94 -0.31 -13.64
N ALA A 289 9.56 0.82 -14.00
CA ALA A 289 9.12 1.63 -15.13
C ALA A 289 9.27 0.88 -16.48
N ALA A 290 10.36 0.13 -16.65
CA ALA A 290 10.60 -0.69 -17.86
C ALA A 290 9.55 -1.81 -17.95
N THR A 291 9.25 -2.49 -16.86
CA THR A 291 8.21 -3.52 -16.78
C THR A 291 6.84 -2.92 -17.13
N ALA A 292 6.44 -1.83 -16.51
CA ALA A 292 5.16 -1.19 -16.80
C ALA A 292 5.03 -0.82 -18.28
N ARG A 293 6.04 -0.15 -18.85
CA ARG A 293 6.05 0.27 -20.28
C ARG A 293 6.05 -0.88 -21.25
N SER A 294 6.67 -2.01 -20.92
CA SER A 294 6.80 -3.14 -21.85
C SER A 294 5.65 -4.15 -21.77
N THR A 295 4.88 -4.16 -20.68
CA THR A 295 3.86 -5.19 -20.44
C THR A 295 2.43 -4.68 -20.57
N LEU A 296 2.16 -3.45 -20.13
CA LEU A 296 0.83 -2.87 -20.19
C LEU A 296 0.49 -2.44 -21.63
N SER A 297 -0.69 -2.81 -22.11
CA SER A 297 -1.13 -2.54 -23.50
C SER A 297 -1.56 -1.09 -23.72
N ASP A 298 -2.18 -0.47 -22.70
CA ASP A 298 -2.61 0.94 -22.71
C ASP A 298 -2.15 1.59 -21.40
N ALA A 299 -0.95 2.18 -21.43
CA ALA A 299 -0.36 2.74 -20.22
C ALA A 299 0.34 4.07 -20.44
N ARG A 300 0.09 4.97 -19.50
CA ARG A 300 0.93 6.15 -19.24
C ARG A 300 1.80 5.87 -18.01
N VAL A 301 3.13 5.97 -18.17
CA VAL A 301 4.09 5.67 -17.11
C VAL A 301 4.91 6.91 -16.79
N GLU A 302 4.68 7.48 -15.62
CA GLU A 302 5.33 8.67 -15.12
C GLU A 302 6.28 8.35 -13.98
N VAL A 303 7.48 8.91 -14.02
CA VAL A 303 8.49 8.74 -12.96
C VAL A 303 8.82 10.09 -12.37
N PHE A 304 8.63 10.23 -11.07
CA PHE A 304 9.04 11.41 -10.32
C PHE A 304 10.47 11.17 -9.80
N PRO A 305 11.51 11.76 -10.42
CA PRO A 305 12.89 11.34 -10.20
C PRO A 305 13.38 11.56 -8.78
N ASP A 306 12.86 12.58 -8.10
CA ASP A 306 13.25 12.96 -6.74
C ASP A 306 12.31 12.43 -5.66
N ALA A 307 11.17 11.84 -6.05
CA ALA A 307 10.17 11.32 -5.11
C ALA A 307 10.67 10.06 -4.38
N SER A 308 10.34 9.96 -3.10
CA SER A 308 10.45 8.74 -2.31
C SER A 308 9.15 7.91 -2.37
N HIS A 309 9.08 6.78 -1.64
CA HIS A 309 7.84 6.01 -1.52
C HIS A 309 6.69 6.79 -0.86
N ALA A 310 6.97 7.92 -0.20
CA ALA A 310 5.98 8.84 0.34
C ALA A 310 5.48 9.87 -0.72
N ILE A 311 5.54 9.53 -1.99
CA ILE A 311 5.21 10.37 -3.15
C ILE A 311 3.86 11.08 -3.03
N ASN A 312 2.87 10.44 -2.41
CA ASN A 312 1.55 11.01 -2.21
C ASN A 312 1.58 12.31 -1.37
N GLY A 313 2.43 12.40 -0.35
CA GLY A 313 2.61 13.61 0.45
C GLY A 313 3.65 14.57 -0.13
N GLU A 314 4.55 14.10 -1.00
CA GLU A 314 5.60 14.92 -1.60
C GLU A 314 5.10 15.70 -2.84
N TYR A 315 4.14 15.16 -3.60
CA TYR A 315 3.68 15.69 -4.89
C TYR A 315 2.15 15.61 -5.07
N PRO A 316 1.33 16.03 -4.09
CA PRO A 316 -0.11 15.84 -4.14
C PRO A 316 -0.79 16.57 -5.32
N GLU A 317 -0.38 17.81 -5.62
CA GLU A 317 -0.95 18.64 -6.67
C GLU A 317 -0.55 18.12 -8.07
N GLU A 318 0.72 17.74 -8.26
CA GLU A 318 1.21 17.19 -9.53
C GLU A 318 0.59 15.83 -9.83
N ILE A 319 0.34 15.01 -8.80
CA ILE A 319 -0.39 13.75 -8.94
C ILE A 319 -1.83 14.04 -9.40
N ALA A 320 -2.52 14.98 -8.77
CA ALA A 320 -3.89 15.33 -9.14
C ALA A 320 -3.98 15.85 -10.59
N ALA A 321 -3.04 16.67 -11.02
CA ALA A 321 -2.99 17.15 -12.40
C ALA A 321 -2.78 16.00 -13.42
N LEU A 322 -1.95 15.00 -13.10
CA LEU A 322 -1.78 13.81 -13.94
C LEU A 322 -3.04 12.94 -13.96
N VAL A 323 -3.72 12.83 -12.83
CA VAL A 323 -4.99 12.09 -12.71
C VAL A 323 -6.07 12.75 -13.55
N ASP A 324 -6.22 14.08 -13.45
CA ASP A 324 -7.18 14.86 -14.22
C ASP A 324 -6.98 14.70 -15.73
N ASP A 325 -5.75 14.95 -16.21
CA ASP A 325 -5.40 14.75 -17.62
C ASP A 325 -5.72 13.33 -18.10
N PHE A 326 -5.40 12.32 -17.27
CA PHE A 326 -5.58 10.92 -17.63
C PHE A 326 -7.04 10.48 -17.62
N THR A 327 -7.82 10.86 -16.60
CA THR A 327 -9.24 10.51 -16.51
C THR A 327 -10.03 11.19 -17.61
N THR A 328 -9.76 12.47 -17.90
CA THR A 328 -10.34 13.19 -19.05
C THR A 328 -10.04 12.48 -20.38
N GLU A 329 -8.81 12.01 -20.60
CA GLU A 329 -8.46 11.25 -21.80
C GLU A 329 -9.23 9.93 -21.88
N VAL A 330 -9.39 9.21 -20.76
CA VAL A 330 -10.12 7.94 -20.71
C VAL A 330 -11.61 8.14 -20.97
N GLU A 331 -12.22 9.16 -20.38
CA GLU A 331 -13.66 9.46 -20.55
C GLU A 331 -14.00 9.96 -21.97
N ALA A 332 -13.05 10.53 -22.68
CA ALA A 332 -13.22 10.98 -24.05
C ALA A 332 -13.20 9.85 -25.11
N ARG A 333 -12.91 8.61 -24.73
CA ARG A 333 -12.83 7.43 -25.62
C ARG A 333 -14.17 6.77 -25.83
#